data_3efb16c2ec0b29be72d9ccdb5f12a86e
#
_entry.id   3efb16c2ec0b29be72d9ccdb5f12a86e
#
_cell.length_a   1.000
_cell.length_b   1.000
_cell.length_c   1.000
_cell.angle_alpha   90.00
_cell.angle_beta   90.00
_cell.angle_gamma   90.00
#
_symmetry.space_group_name_H-M   'P 1'
#
loop_
_entity.id
_entity.type
_entity.pdbx_description
1 polymer ?
#
loop_
_entity_poly.entity_id
_entity_poly.type
_entity_poly.pdbx_seq_one_letter_code
_entity_poly.pdbx_strand_id
1 'polypeptide(L)'
;MLKKLKIFIKTLVAGFVRLISKTKIGAYGFEQVLNSAMQMTQSVKHGQTELVFAVPNQLNRFRIDTFSSKEPETLEWIDSIPEGSVLWDIGANVGLYSCYAAKVRDCQVFAL
;
A
#
# COMPACT_ATOMS: atom_id res chain seq x y z
N MET A 1 -4.72 -29.62 8.29
CA MET A 1 -5.22 -29.23 9.59
C MET A 1 -5.05 -27.73 9.87
N LEU A 2 -3.87 -27.20 9.80
CA LEU A 2 -3.58 -25.76 9.99
C LEU A 2 -4.39 -24.81 9.07
N LYS A 3 -4.60 -25.18 7.82
CA LYS A 3 -5.35 -24.36 6.86
C LYS A 3 -6.84 -24.26 7.21
N LYS A 4 -7.44 -25.38 7.65
CA LYS A 4 -8.84 -25.42 8.12
C LYS A 4 -9.03 -24.63 9.41
N LEU A 5 -8.08 -24.72 10.34
CA LEU A 5 -8.09 -23.96 11.59
C LEU A 5 -7.99 -22.46 11.33
N LYS A 6 -7.11 -22.01 10.42
CA LYS A 6 -7.00 -20.61 10.02
C LYS A 6 -8.30 -20.05 9.42
N ILE A 7 -8.96 -20.85 8.57
CA ILE A 7 -10.25 -20.45 7.97
C ILE A 7 -11.32 -20.35 9.05
N PHE A 8 -11.39 -21.32 9.96
CA PHE A 8 -12.35 -21.32 11.06
C PHE A 8 -12.17 -20.09 11.97
N ILE A 9 -10.93 -19.78 12.36
CA ILE A 9 -10.63 -18.59 13.18
C ILE A 9 -11.01 -17.31 12.45
N LYS A 10 -10.69 -17.18 11.16
CA LYS A 10 -11.09 -16.03 10.35
C LYS A 10 -12.60 -15.84 10.29
N THR A 11 -13.35 -16.92 10.13
CA THR A 11 -14.82 -16.90 10.08
C THR A 11 -15.41 -16.48 11.42
N LEU A 12 -14.87 -17.01 12.52
CA LEU A 12 -15.27 -16.66 13.89
C LEU A 12 -15.04 -15.17 14.17
N VAL A 13 -13.83 -14.68 13.87
CA VAL A 13 -13.47 -13.27 14.06
C VAL A 13 -14.36 -12.37 13.21
N ALA A 14 -14.59 -12.72 11.94
CA ALA A 14 -15.46 -11.94 11.06
C ALA A 14 -16.90 -11.91 11.56
N GLY A 15 -17.42 -13.02 12.08
CA GLY A 15 -18.76 -13.09 12.69
C GLY A 15 -18.88 -12.22 13.93
N PHE A 16 -17.89 -12.27 14.82
CA PHE A 16 -17.83 -11.44 16.02
C PHE A 16 -17.74 -9.95 15.69
N VAL A 17 -16.88 -9.58 14.77
CA VAL A 17 -16.74 -8.21 14.24
C VAL A 17 -18.06 -7.71 13.69
N ARG A 18 -18.75 -8.52 12.85
CA ARG A 18 -20.05 -8.18 12.27
C ARG A 18 -21.14 -7.98 13.32
N LEU A 19 -21.11 -8.78 14.39
CA LEU A 19 -22.09 -8.67 15.48
C LEU A 19 -21.88 -7.39 16.29
N ILE A 20 -20.63 -7.10 16.68
CA ILE A 20 -20.29 -5.90 17.46
C ILE A 20 -20.54 -4.62 16.65
N SER A 21 -20.23 -4.62 15.36
CA SER A 21 -20.43 -3.44 14.48
C SER A 21 -21.88 -3.01 14.33
N LYS A 22 -22.85 -3.87 14.69
CA LYS A 22 -24.28 -3.52 14.74
C LYS A 22 -24.67 -2.68 15.97
N THR A 23 -23.83 -2.64 16.98
CA THR A 23 -24.03 -1.76 18.15
C THR A 23 -23.43 -0.38 17.88
N LYS A 24 -23.99 0.68 18.49
CA LYS A 24 -23.47 2.06 18.33
C LYS A 24 -22.03 2.18 18.84
N ILE A 25 -21.73 1.58 19.98
CA ILE A 25 -20.38 1.59 20.58
C ILE A 25 -19.41 0.80 19.71
N GLY A 26 -19.82 -0.38 19.24
CA GLY A 26 -18.99 -1.20 18.35
C GLY A 26 -18.72 -0.53 17.01
N ALA A 27 -19.70 0.11 16.39
CA ALA A 27 -19.53 0.87 15.17
C ALA A 27 -18.55 2.03 15.35
N TYR A 28 -18.65 2.79 16.43
CA TYR A 28 -17.70 3.85 16.78
C TYR A 28 -16.29 3.30 17.00
N GLY A 29 -16.15 2.20 17.74
CA GLY A 29 -14.85 1.54 17.96
C GLY A 29 -14.19 1.10 16.65
N PHE A 30 -14.98 0.54 15.71
CA PHE A 30 -14.50 0.18 14.37
C PHE A 30 -14.05 1.38 13.57
N GLU A 31 -14.81 2.47 13.60
CA GLU A 31 -14.42 3.71 12.92
C GLU A 31 -13.08 4.22 13.43
N GLN A 32 -12.85 4.20 14.74
CA GLN A 32 -11.56 4.60 15.32
C GLN A 32 -10.41 3.69 14.89
N VAL A 33 -10.64 2.38 14.85
CA VAL A 33 -9.63 1.40 14.35
C VAL A 33 -9.32 1.65 12.88
N LEU A 34 -10.33 1.84 12.04
CA LEU A 34 -10.15 2.15 10.61
C LEU A 34 -9.38 3.46 10.40
N ASN A 35 -9.77 4.52 11.11
CA ASN A 35 -9.09 5.81 11.03
C ASN A 35 -7.62 5.70 11.44
N SER A 36 -7.34 4.96 12.51
CA SER A 36 -5.97 4.70 12.96
C SER A 36 -5.18 3.89 11.91
N ALA A 37 -5.78 2.86 11.32
CA ALA A 37 -5.16 2.06 10.28
C ALA A 37 -4.86 2.87 9.01
N MET A 38 -5.77 3.76 8.62
CA MET A 38 -5.60 4.64 7.46
C MET A 38 -4.50 5.69 7.65
N GLN A 39 -4.17 6.03 8.89
CA GLN A 39 -3.08 6.96 9.23
C GLN A 39 -1.72 6.26 9.35
N MET A 40 -1.67 4.93 9.32
CA MET A 40 -0.42 4.20 9.33
C MET A 40 0.38 4.47 8.06
N THR A 41 1.63 4.84 8.23
CA THR A 41 2.56 5.08 7.13
C THR A 41 3.82 4.23 7.31
N GLN A 42 4.46 3.94 6.20
CA GLN A 42 5.77 3.28 6.17
C GLN A 42 6.65 3.97 5.16
N SER A 43 7.90 4.21 5.51
CA SER A 43 8.89 4.70 4.58
C SER A 43 9.62 3.54 3.90
N VAL A 44 10.03 3.77 2.66
CA VAL A 44 10.86 2.87 1.88
C VAL A 44 11.99 3.66 1.24
N LYS A 45 13.19 3.09 1.24
CA LYS A 45 14.36 3.67 0.59
C LYS A 45 14.76 2.85 -0.62
N HIS A 46 15.07 3.55 -1.70
CA HIS A 46 15.73 2.99 -2.87
C HIS A 46 16.88 3.93 -3.27
N GLY A 47 18.11 3.46 -3.17
CA GLY A 47 19.29 4.32 -3.29
C GLY A 47 19.27 5.45 -2.26
N GLN A 48 19.35 6.68 -2.72
CA GLN A 48 19.28 7.90 -1.88
C GLN A 48 17.85 8.44 -1.72
N THR A 49 16.88 7.80 -2.38
CA THR A 49 15.48 8.27 -2.40
C THR A 49 14.68 7.60 -1.31
N GLU A 50 13.99 8.39 -0.51
CA GLU A 50 13.04 7.92 0.50
C GLU A 50 11.63 8.36 0.11
N LEU A 51 10.69 7.43 0.17
CA LEU A 51 9.27 7.63 -0.08
C LEU A 51 8.47 7.17 1.13
N VAL A 52 7.37 7.85 1.43
CA VAL A 52 6.46 7.47 2.52
C VAL A 52 5.09 7.16 1.95
N PHE A 53 4.56 5.99 2.31
CA PHE A 53 3.27 5.51 1.83
C PHE A 53 2.34 5.15 2.97
N ALA A 54 1.04 5.34 2.75
CA ALA A 54 0.01 4.81 3.63
C ALA A 54 -0.02 3.27 3.56
N VAL A 55 -0.08 2.61 4.72
CA VAL A 55 -0.10 1.14 4.84
C VAL A 55 -1.31 0.66 5.65
N PRO A 56 -2.55 0.92 5.17
CA PRO A 56 -3.77 0.59 5.90
C PRO A 56 -3.98 -0.92 6.05
N ASN A 57 -3.28 -1.73 5.29
CA ASN A 57 -3.41 -3.18 5.29
C ASN A 57 -2.10 -3.90 4.96
N GLN A 58 -2.11 -5.21 5.19
CA GLN A 58 -0.94 -6.06 4.99
C GLN A 58 -0.47 -6.15 3.53
N LEU A 59 -1.39 -6.05 2.57
CA LEU A 59 -1.04 -6.09 1.16
C LEU A 59 -0.25 -4.85 0.72
N ASN A 60 -0.65 -3.68 1.20
CA ASN A 60 0.08 -2.43 0.92
C ASN A 60 1.47 -2.47 1.56
N ARG A 61 1.58 -2.99 2.78
CA ARG A 61 2.88 -3.19 3.45
C ARG A 61 3.79 -4.11 2.65
N PHE A 62 3.28 -5.25 2.18
CA PHE A 62 4.05 -6.18 1.35
C PHE A 62 4.56 -5.51 0.06
N ARG A 63 3.75 -4.69 -0.59
CA ARG A 63 4.18 -3.95 -1.80
C ARG A 63 5.32 -2.99 -1.51
N ILE A 64 5.28 -2.31 -0.37
CA ILE A 64 6.33 -1.39 0.05
C ILE A 64 7.60 -2.15 0.43
N ASP A 65 7.49 -3.23 1.18
CA ASP A 65 8.63 -4.05 1.58
C ASP A 65 9.36 -4.68 0.38
N THR A 66 8.64 -4.95 -0.70
CA THR A 66 9.20 -5.55 -1.92
C THR A 66 9.51 -4.54 -3.04
N PHE A 67 9.35 -3.26 -2.79
CA PHE A 67 9.49 -2.19 -3.80
C PHE A 67 10.79 -2.26 -4.60
N SER A 68 11.93 -2.39 -3.93
CA SER A 68 13.24 -2.42 -4.59
C SER A 68 13.62 -3.79 -5.17
N SER A 69 12.91 -4.85 -4.79
CA SER A 69 13.31 -6.23 -5.11
C SER A 69 12.38 -6.95 -6.07
N LYS A 70 11.14 -6.52 -6.18
CA LYS A 70 10.12 -7.22 -6.98
C LYS A 70 10.33 -7.02 -8.48
N GLU A 71 10.59 -5.81 -8.90
CA GLU A 71 10.75 -5.42 -10.29
C GLU A 71 11.89 -4.40 -10.42
N PRO A 72 13.15 -4.80 -10.15
CA PRO A 72 14.28 -3.88 -10.17
C PRO A 72 14.52 -3.25 -11.54
N GLU A 73 14.21 -3.97 -12.62
CA GLU A 73 14.30 -3.48 -13.99
C GLU A 73 13.34 -2.30 -14.28
N THR A 74 12.20 -2.26 -13.61
CA THR A 74 11.26 -1.13 -13.71
C THR A 74 11.86 0.13 -13.10
N LEU A 75 12.53 0.01 -11.96
CA LEU A 75 13.22 1.12 -11.31
C LEU A 75 14.40 1.62 -12.14
N GLU A 76 15.20 0.70 -12.69
CA GLU A 76 16.30 1.04 -13.60
C GLU A 76 15.80 1.76 -14.86
N TRP A 77 14.69 1.30 -15.42
CA TRP A 77 14.04 1.98 -16.54
C TRP A 77 13.59 3.39 -16.17
N ILE A 78 12.95 3.58 -15.03
CA ILE A 78 12.54 4.91 -14.54
C ILE A 78 13.77 5.81 -14.37
N ASP A 79 14.85 5.30 -13.81
CA ASP A 79 16.10 6.06 -13.64
C ASP A 79 16.70 6.51 -14.98
N SER A 80 16.40 5.81 -16.07
CA SER A 80 16.86 6.14 -17.43
C SER A 80 15.97 7.15 -18.16
N ILE A 81 14.76 7.43 -17.64
CA ILE A 81 13.84 8.39 -18.28
C ILE A 81 14.44 9.80 -18.21
N PRO A 82 14.38 10.59 -19.30
CA PRO A 82 14.80 11.99 -19.27
C PRO A 82 14.03 12.78 -18.19
N GLU A 83 14.74 13.63 -17.48
CA GLU A 83 14.16 14.50 -16.45
C GLU A 83 13.04 15.38 -17.04
N GLY A 84 11.96 15.55 -16.27
CA GLY A 84 10.80 16.33 -16.70
C GLY A 84 9.89 15.67 -17.74
N SER A 85 10.10 14.37 -18.02
CA SER A 85 9.25 13.62 -18.96
C SER A 85 7.82 13.46 -18.46
N VAL A 86 6.90 13.18 -19.41
CA VAL A 86 5.53 12.77 -19.10
C VAL A 86 5.47 11.24 -19.04
N LEU A 87 4.98 10.72 -17.92
CA LEU A 87 4.83 9.28 -17.69
C LEU A 87 3.35 8.91 -17.50
N TRP A 88 2.91 7.90 -18.24
CA TRP A 88 1.61 7.26 -18.03
C TRP A 88 1.82 5.94 -17.27
N ASP A 89 1.29 5.87 -16.07
CA ASP A 89 1.35 4.67 -15.22
C ASP A 89 -0.03 3.99 -15.23
N ILE A 90 -0.19 3.05 -16.15
CA ILE A 90 -1.45 2.31 -16.35
C ILE A 90 -1.45 1.09 -15.45
N GLY A 91 -2.46 1.01 -14.57
CA GLY A 91 -2.48 0.00 -13.51
C GLY A 91 -1.59 0.38 -12.32
N ALA A 92 -1.47 1.65 -12.03
CA ALA A 92 -0.58 2.23 -11.02
C ALA A 92 -0.76 1.64 -9.61
N ASN A 93 -1.94 1.09 -9.31
CA ASN A 93 -2.29 0.53 -8.01
C ASN A 93 -2.12 1.56 -6.87
N VAL A 94 -1.16 1.34 -5.96
CA VAL A 94 -0.87 2.29 -4.87
C VAL A 94 0.09 3.42 -5.26
N GLY A 95 0.52 3.44 -6.52
CA GLY A 95 1.33 4.53 -7.09
C GLY A 95 2.80 4.52 -6.69
N LEU A 96 3.38 3.36 -6.34
CA LEU A 96 4.80 3.27 -5.95
C LEU A 96 5.74 3.79 -7.03
N TYR A 97 5.59 3.32 -8.25
CA TYR A 97 6.45 3.73 -9.39
C TYR A 97 6.14 5.15 -9.85
N SER A 98 4.86 5.55 -9.80
CA SER A 98 4.44 6.93 -10.07
C SER A 98 5.13 7.92 -9.14
N CYS A 99 5.10 7.67 -7.84
CA CYS A 99 5.75 8.52 -6.84
C CYS A 99 7.27 8.53 -7.00
N TYR A 100 7.86 7.37 -7.30
CA TYR A 100 9.30 7.26 -7.56
C TYR A 100 9.72 8.08 -8.77
N ALA A 101 9.04 7.91 -9.90
CA ALA A 101 9.32 8.65 -11.14
C ALA A 101 9.18 10.17 -10.95
N ALA A 102 8.13 10.61 -10.28
CA ALA A 102 7.92 12.03 -9.98
C ALA A 102 9.05 12.60 -9.11
N LYS A 103 9.49 11.85 -8.10
CA LYS A 103 10.51 12.32 -7.16
C LYS A 103 11.93 12.30 -7.75
N VAL A 104 12.28 11.25 -8.50
CA VAL A 104 13.66 11.01 -8.96
C VAL A 104 13.94 11.68 -10.30
N ARG A 105 12.91 11.76 -11.17
CA ARG A 105 13.04 12.26 -12.55
C ARG A 105 12.21 13.50 -12.83
N ASP A 106 11.59 14.08 -11.82
CA ASP A 106 10.68 15.22 -11.97
C ASP A 106 9.61 15.00 -13.07
N CYS A 107 9.16 13.75 -13.22
CA CYS A 107 8.16 13.39 -14.21
C CYS A 107 6.81 13.98 -13.86
N GLN A 108 6.10 14.44 -14.89
CA GLN A 108 4.65 14.64 -14.80
C GLN A 108 3.96 13.30 -14.99
N VAL A 109 3.36 12.76 -13.95
CA VAL A 109 2.80 11.42 -13.97
C VAL A 109 1.28 11.43 -14.03
N PHE A 110 0.73 10.65 -14.95
CA PHE A 110 -0.70 10.34 -15.03
C PHE A 110 -0.89 8.88 -14.63
N ALA A 111 -1.41 8.66 -13.43
CA ALA A 111 -1.65 7.35 -12.85
C ALA A 111 -3.13 6.95 -13.01
N LEU A 112 -3.38 5.74 -13.55
CA LEU A 112 -4.71 5.21 -13.85
C LEU A 112 -4.94 3.84 -13.21
#